data_7e685aa3cddde373d92a32d033a460f5
#
_entry.id   7e685aa3cddde373d92a32d033a460f5
#
_cell.length_a   1.000
_cell.length_b   1.000
_cell.length_c   1.000
_cell.angle_alpha   90.00
_cell.angle_beta   90.00
_cell.angle_gamma   90.00
#
_symmetry.space_group_name_H-M   'P 1'
#
loop_
_entity.id
_entity.type
_entity.pdbx_description
1 polymer ?
#
loop_
_entity_poly.entity_id
_entity_poly.type
_entity_poly.pdbx_seq_one_letter_code
_entity_poly.pdbx_strand_id
1 'polypeptide(L)'
;IKLLTSEFNIRNFLEGTLSPLFFGSAIYSLGVKRLLKSIMEHGPYPRPRPSIKRIIKPEEEKVTGFVFKVQANMDYRHRDRVAFVRICSGRFKRGMKLHHVRTKKIITISNPILFLAKDRNIIDEAWAGDIIGIPNHGQFVIGDTFTENENLQFLGIPSFAPEVMKKITTTDPMKSKHLNKSLDQFAEEGLIKLFKTI
;
A
#
# COMPACT_ATOMS: atom_id res chain seq x y z
N ILE A 1 -33.17 -14.19 -1.95
CA ILE A 1 -31.96 -13.39 -2.27
C ILE A 1 -32.37 -12.05 -2.87
N LYS A 2 -33.35 -11.96 -3.80
CA LYS A 2 -33.84 -10.69 -4.39
C LYS A 2 -34.32 -9.65 -3.36
N LEU A 3 -34.72 -10.07 -2.17
CA LEU A 3 -35.20 -9.19 -1.09
C LEU A 3 -34.06 -8.47 -0.33
N LEU A 4 -32.83 -8.92 -0.46
CA LEU A 4 -31.67 -8.43 0.29
C LEU A 4 -30.57 -7.82 -0.59
N THR A 5 -30.75 -7.82 -1.92
CA THR A 5 -29.76 -7.30 -2.86
C THR A 5 -30.36 -6.20 -3.72
N SER A 6 -29.64 -5.11 -3.92
CA SER A 6 -29.97 -4.09 -4.91
C SER A 6 -29.58 -4.57 -6.32
N GLU A 7 -30.23 -4.04 -7.35
CA GLU A 7 -29.80 -4.26 -8.73
C GLU A 7 -28.40 -3.69 -8.96
N PHE A 8 -27.62 -4.39 -9.82
CA PHE A 8 -26.29 -3.93 -10.15
C PHE A 8 -26.35 -2.60 -10.93
N ASN A 9 -25.68 -1.60 -10.39
CA ASN A 9 -25.52 -0.29 -11.02
C ASN A 9 -24.04 0.03 -11.14
N ILE A 10 -23.56 0.18 -12.37
CA ILE A 10 -22.15 0.43 -12.66
C ILE A 10 -21.63 1.73 -12.02
N ARG A 11 -22.46 2.76 -11.96
CA ARG A 11 -22.07 4.03 -11.32
C ARG A 11 -21.84 3.86 -9.84
N ASN A 12 -22.75 3.20 -9.13
CA ASN A 12 -22.62 2.93 -7.70
C ASN A 12 -21.43 2.01 -7.42
N PHE A 13 -21.17 1.03 -8.31
CA PHE A 13 -19.97 0.20 -8.21
C PHE A 13 -18.70 1.04 -8.39
N LEU A 14 -18.64 1.88 -9.38
CA LEU A 14 -17.50 2.77 -9.61
C LEU A 14 -17.32 3.79 -8.46
N GLU A 15 -18.38 4.25 -7.84
CA GLU A 15 -18.35 5.13 -6.66
C GLU A 15 -17.96 4.39 -5.36
N GLY A 16 -17.97 3.04 -5.39
CA GLY A 16 -17.62 2.21 -4.24
C GLY A 16 -18.76 2.03 -3.22
N THR A 17 -19.99 2.42 -3.58
CA THR A 17 -21.17 2.27 -2.72
C THR A 17 -21.89 0.93 -2.95
N LEU A 18 -21.54 0.21 -4.01
CA LEU A 18 -22.06 -1.10 -4.36
C LEU A 18 -20.92 -2.08 -4.63
N SER A 19 -21.04 -3.31 -4.13
CA SER A 19 -20.10 -4.40 -4.42
C SER A 19 -20.81 -5.54 -5.15
N PRO A 20 -20.34 -5.96 -6.32
CA PRO A 20 -20.90 -7.11 -7.02
C PRO A 20 -20.55 -8.41 -6.31
N LEU A 21 -21.51 -9.33 -6.22
CA LEU A 21 -21.33 -10.64 -5.61
C LEU A 21 -21.37 -11.72 -6.69
N PHE A 22 -20.37 -12.58 -6.73
CA PHE A 22 -20.28 -13.71 -7.64
C PHE A 22 -20.21 -15.02 -6.87
N PHE A 23 -21.03 -15.99 -7.28
CA PHE A 23 -20.98 -17.35 -6.77
C PHE A 23 -20.15 -18.20 -7.73
N GLY A 24 -19.19 -18.96 -7.20
CA GLY A 24 -18.34 -19.80 -8.02
C GLY A 24 -17.49 -20.76 -7.21
N SER A 25 -16.83 -21.67 -7.91
CA SER A 25 -15.85 -22.59 -7.38
C SER A 25 -14.63 -22.62 -8.29
N ALA A 26 -13.48 -22.22 -7.79
CA ALA A 26 -12.23 -22.23 -8.55
C ALA A 26 -11.80 -23.66 -8.91
N ILE A 27 -11.99 -24.62 -7.99
CA ILE A 27 -11.62 -26.02 -8.17
C ILE A 27 -12.40 -26.65 -9.34
N TYR A 28 -13.69 -26.32 -9.46
CA TYR A 28 -14.55 -26.84 -10.53
C TYR A 28 -14.67 -25.88 -11.72
N SER A 29 -13.88 -24.80 -11.73
CA SER A 29 -13.94 -23.73 -12.76
C SER A 29 -15.34 -23.12 -12.96
N LEU A 30 -16.24 -23.29 -11.99
CA LEU A 30 -17.59 -22.79 -12.03
C LEU A 30 -17.61 -21.28 -11.74
N GLY A 31 -18.24 -20.48 -12.58
CA GLY A 31 -18.41 -19.04 -12.38
C GLY A 31 -17.15 -18.18 -12.63
N VAL A 32 -15.95 -18.78 -12.76
CA VAL A 32 -14.68 -18.07 -12.95
C VAL A 32 -14.68 -17.20 -14.18
N LYS A 33 -15.16 -17.73 -15.32
CA LYS A 33 -15.25 -16.98 -16.59
C LYS A 33 -16.13 -15.73 -16.43
N ARG A 34 -17.24 -15.84 -15.69
CA ARG A 34 -18.17 -14.70 -15.47
C ARG A 34 -17.51 -13.62 -14.62
N LEU A 35 -16.78 -14.03 -13.56
CA LEU A 35 -16.02 -13.10 -12.72
C LEU A 35 -14.95 -12.35 -13.55
N LEU A 36 -14.13 -13.07 -14.31
CA LEU A 36 -13.10 -12.48 -15.15
C LEU A 36 -13.68 -11.51 -16.19
N LYS A 37 -14.78 -11.92 -16.84
CA LYS A 37 -15.49 -11.05 -17.80
C LYS A 37 -15.96 -9.75 -17.13
N SER A 38 -16.54 -9.84 -15.92
CA SER A 38 -16.98 -8.66 -15.18
C SER A 38 -15.83 -7.75 -14.78
N ILE A 39 -14.68 -8.31 -14.39
CA ILE A 39 -13.47 -7.52 -14.10
C ILE A 39 -13.00 -6.76 -15.33
N MET A 40 -12.99 -7.41 -16.49
CA MET A 40 -12.59 -6.78 -17.77
C MET A 40 -13.55 -5.68 -18.21
N GLU A 41 -14.85 -5.89 -18.03
CA GLU A 41 -15.89 -4.95 -18.49
C GLU A 41 -16.11 -3.77 -17.54
N HIS A 42 -15.91 -3.97 -16.23
CA HIS A 42 -16.30 -3.01 -15.21
C HIS A 42 -15.14 -2.54 -14.32
N GLY A 43 -13.92 -3.10 -14.50
CA GLY A 43 -12.75 -2.71 -13.72
C GLY A 43 -12.47 -1.20 -13.84
N PRO A 44 -12.39 -0.46 -12.72
CA PRO A 44 -12.17 0.98 -12.77
C PRO A 44 -10.74 1.32 -13.20
N TYR A 45 -10.59 2.38 -13.97
CA TYR A 45 -9.29 3.01 -14.20
C TYR A 45 -8.76 3.65 -12.90
N PRO A 46 -7.44 3.91 -12.80
CA PRO A 46 -6.88 4.67 -11.70
C PRO A 46 -7.61 6.00 -11.53
N ARG A 47 -8.00 6.31 -10.30
CA ARG A 47 -8.75 7.53 -9.99
C ARG A 47 -7.84 8.65 -9.51
N PRO A 48 -8.23 9.91 -9.72
CA PRO A 48 -7.58 11.05 -9.09
C PRO A 48 -7.50 10.87 -7.57
N ARG A 49 -6.38 11.29 -6.98
CA ARG A 49 -6.12 11.17 -5.54
C ARG A 49 -6.01 12.55 -4.90
N PRO A 50 -6.72 12.80 -3.79
CA PRO A 50 -6.60 14.06 -3.07
C PRO A 50 -5.27 14.13 -2.34
N SER A 51 -4.64 15.29 -2.41
CA SER A 51 -3.52 15.70 -1.57
C SER A 51 -3.88 16.96 -0.79
N ILE A 52 -3.03 17.36 0.16
CA ILE A 52 -3.27 18.56 0.95
C ILE A 52 -3.39 19.82 0.05
N LYS A 53 -2.64 19.87 -1.05
CA LYS A 53 -2.59 21.04 -1.91
C LYS A 53 -3.54 21.00 -3.10
N ARG A 54 -3.71 19.82 -3.70
CA ARG A 54 -4.49 19.65 -4.93
C ARG A 54 -4.90 18.20 -5.17
N ILE A 55 -5.75 18.00 -6.14
CA ILE A 55 -6.09 16.66 -6.63
C ILE A 55 -5.04 16.26 -7.68
N ILE A 56 -4.44 15.09 -7.50
CA ILE A 56 -3.47 14.50 -8.42
C ILE A 56 -4.22 13.63 -9.41
N LYS A 57 -4.04 13.88 -10.70
CA LYS A 57 -4.64 13.08 -11.77
C LYS A 57 -3.68 12.01 -12.26
N PRO A 58 -4.16 10.80 -12.59
CA PRO A 58 -3.31 9.72 -13.09
C PRO A 58 -2.53 10.06 -14.38
N GLU A 59 -3.10 10.93 -15.21
CA GLU A 59 -2.55 11.33 -16.51
C GLU A 59 -1.43 12.36 -16.44
N GLU A 60 -1.10 12.86 -15.24
CA GLU A 60 -0.02 13.83 -15.07
C GLU A 60 1.33 13.19 -15.40
N GLU A 61 2.22 13.95 -16.06
CA GLU A 61 3.53 13.44 -16.49
C GLU A 61 4.47 13.16 -15.32
N LYS A 62 4.41 13.98 -14.25
CA LYS A 62 5.29 13.85 -13.09
C LYS A 62 4.88 12.70 -12.20
N VAL A 63 5.88 11.95 -11.79
CA VAL A 63 5.67 10.80 -10.89
C VAL A 63 5.34 11.28 -9.49
N THR A 64 4.24 10.74 -8.99
CA THR A 64 3.87 10.84 -7.58
C THR A 64 3.41 9.48 -7.06
N GLY A 65 3.61 9.21 -5.79
CA GLY A 65 3.17 8.00 -5.13
C GLY A 65 3.22 8.11 -3.62
N PHE A 66 2.59 7.15 -2.95
CA PHE A 66 2.62 7.09 -1.49
C PHE A 66 2.73 5.68 -0.96
N VAL A 67 3.36 5.54 0.21
CA VAL A 67 3.44 4.28 0.95
C VAL A 67 2.11 4.03 1.64
N PHE A 68 1.43 2.96 1.29
CA PHE A 68 0.18 2.57 1.95
C PHE A 68 0.35 1.38 2.89
N LYS A 69 1.46 0.64 2.76
CA LYS A 69 1.76 -0.53 3.58
C LYS A 69 3.27 -0.70 3.74
N VAL A 70 3.68 -1.12 4.92
CA VAL A 70 5.03 -1.63 5.19
C VAL A 70 4.86 -3.05 5.71
N GLN A 71 5.62 -3.99 5.18
CA GLN A 71 5.60 -5.38 5.61
C GLN A 71 7.01 -5.89 5.81
N ALA A 72 7.25 -6.51 6.97
CA ALA A 72 8.51 -7.18 7.29
C ALA A 72 8.38 -8.69 7.13
N ASN A 73 9.53 -9.37 7.10
CA ASN A 73 9.63 -10.84 7.13
C ASN A 73 8.78 -11.55 6.06
N MET A 74 8.71 -11.00 4.85
CA MET A 74 8.02 -11.66 3.74
C MET A 74 8.74 -12.93 3.28
N ASP A 75 10.04 -13.03 3.54
CA ASP A 75 10.84 -14.23 3.32
C ASP A 75 11.45 -14.67 4.65
N TYR A 76 11.25 -15.93 5.03
CA TYR A 76 11.83 -16.54 6.25
C TYR A 76 13.36 -16.50 6.27
N ARG A 77 13.99 -16.48 5.09
CA ARG A 77 15.45 -16.51 4.92
C ARG A 77 16.07 -15.13 5.02
N HIS A 78 15.28 -14.08 4.78
CA HIS A 78 15.74 -12.71 4.76
C HIS A 78 14.89 -11.85 5.68
N ARG A 79 15.52 -11.13 6.60
CA ARG A 79 14.84 -10.14 7.46
C ARG A 79 14.67 -8.83 6.72
N ASP A 80 14.11 -8.90 5.53
CA ASP A 80 13.86 -7.73 4.71
C ASP A 80 12.48 -7.13 4.99
N ARG A 81 12.41 -5.84 4.91
CA ARG A 81 11.18 -5.07 4.96
C ARG A 81 10.92 -4.49 3.59
N VAL A 82 9.67 -4.42 3.21
CA VAL A 82 9.23 -3.85 1.95
C VAL A 82 8.19 -2.79 2.22
N ALA A 83 8.41 -1.60 1.70
CA ALA A 83 7.41 -0.55 1.62
C ALA A 83 6.65 -0.66 0.30
N PHE A 84 5.34 -0.82 0.37
CA PHE A 84 4.48 -0.86 -0.80
C PHE A 84 4.03 0.55 -1.15
N VAL A 85 4.41 0.97 -2.33
CA VAL A 85 4.10 2.30 -2.88
C VAL A 85 3.10 2.16 -4.00
N ARG A 86 1.99 2.89 -3.91
CA ARG A 86 1.07 3.07 -5.03
C ARG A 86 1.52 4.26 -5.85
N ILE A 87 1.74 4.05 -7.13
CA ILE A 87 1.99 5.14 -8.10
C ILE A 87 0.64 5.81 -8.39
N CYS A 88 0.59 7.12 -8.23
CA CYS A 88 -0.64 7.91 -8.40
C CYS A 88 -0.67 8.70 -9.70
N SER A 89 0.49 9.07 -10.22
CA SER A 89 0.64 9.77 -11.50
C SER A 89 2.00 9.50 -12.13
N GLY A 90 2.10 9.76 -13.42
CA GLY A 90 3.33 9.67 -14.19
C GLY A 90 3.79 8.25 -14.51
N ARG A 91 4.97 8.17 -15.10
CA ARG A 91 5.65 6.93 -15.44
C ARG A 91 6.91 6.80 -14.60
N PHE A 92 6.86 5.97 -13.59
CA PHE A 92 8.03 5.62 -12.79
C PHE A 92 9.02 4.79 -13.60
N LYS A 93 10.32 5.10 -13.46
CA LYS A 93 11.43 4.32 -14.03
C LYS A 93 12.40 3.93 -12.93
N ARG A 94 12.95 2.72 -13.06
CA ARG A 94 14.01 2.23 -12.17
C ARG A 94 15.20 3.18 -12.15
N GLY A 95 15.74 3.43 -10.96
CA GLY A 95 16.83 4.39 -10.78
C GLY A 95 16.40 5.86 -10.74
N MET A 96 15.10 6.14 -10.85
CA MET A 96 14.58 7.49 -10.78
C MET A 96 14.84 8.10 -9.41
N LYS A 97 15.19 9.38 -9.40
CA LYS A 97 15.37 10.17 -8.18
C LYS A 97 14.06 10.83 -7.80
N LEU A 98 13.54 10.50 -6.64
CA LEU A 98 12.29 11.05 -6.12
C LEU A 98 12.54 11.80 -4.81
N HIS A 99 11.79 12.86 -4.62
CA HIS A 99 11.79 13.63 -3.38
C HIS A 99 10.90 12.92 -2.35
N HIS A 100 11.50 12.50 -1.24
CA HIS A 100 10.78 11.97 -0.08
C HIS A 100 10.31 13.15 0.78
N VAL A 101 9.04 13.45 0.71
CA VAL A 101 8.47 14.71 1.23
C VAL A 101 8.67 14.87 2.74
N ARG A 102 8.42 13.83 3.54
CA ARG A 102 8.57 13.90 5.01
C ARG A 102 10.00 14.22 5.44
N THR A 103 11.00 13.57 4.84
CA THR A 103 12.39 13.76 5.23
C THR A 103 13.11 14.86 4.45
N LYS A 104 12.45 15.43 3.42
CA LYS A 104 13.01 16.42 2.49
C LYS A 104 14.29 15.95 1.78
N LYS A 105 14.46 14.63 1.63
CA LYS A 105 15.63 14.04 0.97
C LYS A 105 15.27 13.54 -0.41
N ILE A 106 16.23 13.57 -1.31
CA ILE A 106 16.14 12.90 -2.60
C ILE A 106 16.58 11.46 -2.40
N ILE A 107 15.78 10.52 -2.84
CA ILE A 107 16.07 9.09 -2.79
C ILE A 107 16.08 8.53 -4.21
N THR A 108 16.94 7.55 -4.43
CA THR A 108 17.00 6.79 -5.68
C THR A 108 16.39 5.42 -5.47
N ILE A 109 15.39 5.06 -6.27
CA ILE A 109 14.74 3.75 -6.19
C ILE A 109 15.41 2.81 -7.20
N SER A 110 16.42 2.07 -6.73
CA SER A 110 17.28 1.23 -7.60
C SER A 110 16.70 -0.17 -7.84
N ASN A 111 15.99 -0.72 -6.87
CA ASN A 111 15.48 -2.09 -6.90
C ASN A 111 13.98 -2.15 -6.59
N PRO A 112 13.12 -1.58 -7.47
CA PRO A 112 11.67 -1.71 -7.30
C PRO A 112 11.25 -3.14 -7.61
N ILE A 113 10.38 -3.70 -6.79
CA ILE A 113 9.92 -5.08 -6.84
C ILE A 113 8.46 -5.09 -7.21
N LEU A 114 8.08 -5.91 -8.17
CA LEU A 114 6.71 -6.29 -8.43
C LEU A 114 6.44 -7.66 -7.83
N PHE A 115 5.32 -7.79 -7.15
CA PHE A 115 4.88 -9.08 -6.60
C PHE A 115 3.86 -9.70 -7.56
N LEU A 116 4.26 -10.78 -8.21
CA LEU A 116 3.37 -11.65 -8.97
C LEU A 116 3.26 -12.99 -8.23
N ALA A 117 2.17 -13.16 -7.50
CA ALA A 117 1.94 -14.30 -6.60
C ALA A 117 3.08 -14.44 -5.57
N LYS A 118 3.92 -15.46 -5.67
CA LYS A 118 5.07 -15.71 -4.78
C LYS A 118 6.39 -15.15 -5.30
N ASP A 119 6.43 -14.77 -6.57
CA ASP A 119 7.66 -14.34 -7.23
C ASP A 119 7.90 -12.84 -7.04
N ARG A 120 9.15 -12.50 -6.80
CA ARG A 120 9.64 -11.13 -6.69
C ARG A 120 10.45 -10.82 -7.94
N ASN A 121 9.90 -9.99 -8.79
CA ASN A 121 10.58 -9.57 -10.00
C ASN A 121 10.97 -8.09 -9.89
N ILE A 122 12.21 -7.78 -10.24
CA ILE A 122 12.62 -6.38 -10.39
C ILE A 122 11.95 -5.84 -11.64
N ILE A 123 11.37 -4.65 -11.52
CA ILE A 123 10.70 -3.98 -12.63
C ILE A 123 11.46 -2.73 -13.04
N ASP A 124 11.43 -2.42 -14.32
CA ASP A 124 12.08 -1.23 -14.86
C ASP A 124 11.13 -0.04 -14.92
N GLU A 125 9.82 -0.28 -15.02
CA GLU A 125 8.81 0.76 -15.16
C GLU A 125 7.52 0.42 -14.42
N ALA A 126 6.82 1.48 -13.97
CA ALA A 126 5.48 1.37 -13.39
C ALA A 126 4.65 2.63 -13.73
N TRP A 127 3.34 2.46 -13.83
CA TRP A 127 2.42 3.50 -14.23
C TRP A 127 1.45 3.87 -13.11
N ALA A 128 0.75 4.97 -13.29
CA ALA A 128 -0.31 5.36 -12.36
C ALA A 128 -1.32 4.20 -12.15
N GLY A 129 -1.54 3.82 -10.89
CA GLY A 129 -2.35 2.67 -10.51
C GLY A 129 -1.55 1.44 -10.10
N ASP A 130 -0.32 1.31 -10.55
CA ASP A 130 0.55 0.20 -10.17
C ASP A 130 1.03 0.29 -8.71
N ILE A 131 1.36 -0.86 -8.17
CA ILE A 131 1.94 -1.00 -6.83
C ILE A 131 3.33 -1.59 -6.99
N ILE A 132 4.32 -0.86 -6.48
CA ILE A 132 5.71 -1.31 -6.43
C ILE A 132 6.15 -1.53 -4.99
N GLY A 133 6.98 -2.53 -4.76
CA GLY A 133 7.67 -2.75 -3.49
C GLY A 133 9.04 -2.07 -3.51
N ILE A 134 9.38 -1.37 -2.46
CA ILE A 134 10.71 -0.76 -2.28
C ILE A 134 11.35 -1.39 -1.04
N PRO A 135 12.58 -1.92 -1.13
CA PRO A 135 13.31 -2.39 0.04
C PRO A 135 13.37 -1.29 1.11
N ASN A 136 12.94 -1.61 2.32
CA ASN A 136 12.84 -0.65 3.42
C ASN A 136 13.75 -1.05 4.59
N HIS A 137 14.75 -0.25 4.85
CA HIS A 137 15.65 -0.43 6.00
C HIS A 137 15.25 0.45 7.21
N GLY A 138 13.93 0.72 7.37
CA GLY A 138 13.39 1.57 8.42
C GLY A 138 13.31 3.06 8.04
N GLN A 139 13.47 3.37 6.75
CA GLN A 139 13.43 4.76 6.25
C GLN A 139 12.01 5.21 5.93
N PHE A 140 11.15 4.29 5.46
CA PHE A 140 9.82 4.58 4.96
C PHE A 140 8.76 4.11 5.94
N VAL A 141 7.78 4.96 6.16
CA VAL A 141 6.61 4.68 7.00
C VAL A 141 5.34 4.82 6.18
N ILE A 142 4.25 4.25 6.68
CA ILE A 142 2.93 4.39 6.06
C ILE A 142 2.56 5.88 6.01
N GLY A 143 2.10 6.34 4.84
CA GLY A 143 1.77 7.74 4.59
C GLY A 143 2.90 8.57 3.95
N ASP A 144 4.10 8.03 3.87
CA ASP A 144 5.19 8.72 3.16
C ASP A 144 4.84 8.94 1.71
N THR A 145 5.12 10.14 1.23
CA THR A 145 4.85 10.58 -0.13
C THR A 145 6.16 10.77 -0.89
N PHE A 146 6.17 10.29 -2.11
CA PHE A 146 7.25 10.46 -3.08
C PHE A 146 6.77 11.27 -4.26
N THR A 147 7.58 12.23 -4.68
CA THR A 147 7.27 13.10 -5.82
C THR A 147 8.51 13.36 -6.63
N GLU A 148 8.35 13.75 -7.86
CA GLU A 148 9.48 14.11 -8.72
C GLU A 148 10.07 15.47 -8.35
N ASN A 149 9.28 16.49 -8.06
CA ASN A 149 9.77 17.82 -7.65
C ASN A 149 8.72 18.65 -6.91
N GLU A 150 7.73 18.03 -6.29
CA GLU A 150 6.64 18.75 -5.65
C GLU A 150 6.56 18.43 -4.16
N ASN A 151 6.33 19.45 -3.34
CA ASN A 151 6.08 19.24 -1.91
C ASN A 151 4.58 19.11 -1.67
N LEU A 152 4.07 17.89 -1.73
CA LEU A 152 2.68 17.56 -1.46
C LEU A 152 2.61 16.31 -0.56
N GLN A 153 1.47 16.12 0.09
CA GLN A 153 1.19 14.93 0.90
C GLN A 153 -0.19 14.39 0.54
N PHE A 154 -0.28 13.10 0.28
CA PHE A 154 -1.55 12.43 -0.01
C PHE A 154 -2.43 12.35 1.23
N LEU A 155 -3.74 12.50 1.00
CA LEU A 155 -4.78 12.33 2.00
C LEU A 155 -5.42 10.93 1.89
N GLY A 156 -6.16 10.52 2.93
CA GLY A 156 -7.00 9.32 2.88
C GLY A 156 -6.36 8.03 3.35
N ILE A 157 -5.17 8.09 3.98
CA ILE A 157 -4.67 6.95 4.74
C ILE A 157 -5.30 7.04 6.13
N PRO A 158 -6.22 6.10 6.48
CA PRO A 158 -6.92 6.18 7.76
C PRO A 158 -5.94 5.93 8.90
N SER A 159 -5.97 6.81 9.90
CA SER A 159 -5.29 6.60 11.17
C SER A 159 -6.34 6.34 12.24
N PHE A 160 -6.48 5.08 12.63
CA PHE A 160 -7.43 4.72 13.69
C PHE A 160 -6.83 5.00 15.07
N ALA A 161 -7.67 5.49 16.00
CA ALA A 161 -7.31 5.55 17.39
C ALA A 161 -7.22 4.11 17.96
N PRO A 162 -6.26 3.81 18.85
CA PRO A 162 -6.21 2.50 19.47
C PRO A 162 -7.41 2.29 20.41
N GLU A 163 -8.14 1.19 20.21
CA GLU A 163 -9.28 0.82 21.04
C GLU A 163 -8.83 0.14 22.36
N VAL A 164 -7.70 -0.58 22.31
CA VAL A 164 -7.18 -1.33 23.45
C VAL A 164 -5.75 -0.88 23.73
N MET A 165 -5.51 -0.41 24.96
CA MET A 165 -4.17 -0.09 25.44
C MET A 165 -3.71 -1.17 26.42
N LYS A 166 -2.51 -1.70 26.23
CA LYS A 166 -1.89 -2.68 27.11
C LYS A 166 -0.46 -2.27 27.45
N LYS A 167 -0.10 -2.41 28.74
CA LYS A 167 1.29 -2.29 29.19
C LYS A 167 2.00 -3.62 28.96
N ILE A 168 3.13 -3.57 28.27
CA ILE A 168 3.96 -4.74 28.00
C ILE A 168 5.21 -4.65 28.89
N THR A 169 5.48 -5.69 29.64
CA THR A 169 6.68 -5.82 30.46
C THR A 169 7.33 -7.17 30.16
N THR A 170 8.66 -7.23 30.23
CA THR A 170 9.39 -8.50 30.13
C THR A 170 9.80 -8.98 31.52
N THR A 171 9.66 -10.27 31.75
CA THR A 171 10.16 -10.93 32.99
C THR A 171 11.65 -11.23 32.92
N ASP A 172 12.20 -11.28 31.68
CA ASP A 172 13.62 -11.57 31.45
C ASP A 172 14.31 -10.33 30.87
N PRO A 173 15.17 -9.65 31.62
CA PRO A 173 15.91 -8.47 31.16
C PRO A 173 16.74 -8.70 29.90
N MET A 174 17.26 -9.92 29.70
CA MET A 174 18.05 -10.28 28.52
C MET A 174 17.23 -10.21 27.20
N LYS A 175 15.92 -10.41 27.28
CA LYS A 175 15.02 -10.35 26.16
C LYS A 175 14.47 -8.95 25.87
N SER A 176 14.74 -7.98 26.72
CA SER A 176 14.23 -6.60 26.58
C SER A 176 14.59 -5.96 25.24
N LYS A 177 15.83 -6.15 24.78
CA LYS A 177 16.29 -5.65 23.48
C LYS A 177 15.52 -6.26 22.30
N HIS A 178 15.23 -7.55 22.36
CA HIS A 178 14.46 -8.24 21.33
C HIS A 178 13.00 -7.79 21.35
N LEU A 179 12.40 -7.65 22.52
CA LEU A 179 11.03 -7.16 22.68
C LEU A 179 10.89 -5.76 22.08
N ASN A 180 11.76 -4.82 22.46
CA ASN A 180 11.72 -3.46 21.94
C ASN A 180 11.86 -3.43 20.40
N LYS A 181 12.78 -4.21 19.84
CA LYS A 181 12.95 -4.31 18.39
C LYS A 181 11.70 -4.85 17.69
N SER A 182 11.04 -5.85 18.26
CA SER A 182 9.80 -6.40 17.69
C SER A 182 8.64 -5.41 17.77
N LEU A 183 8.53 -4.68 18.89
CA LEU A 183 7.50 -3.64 19.05
C LEU A 183 7.70 -2.47 18.09
N ASP A 184 8.95 -2.01 17.93
CA ASP A 184 9.28 -0.97 16.95
C ASP A 184 8.92 -1.44 15.52
N GLN A 185 9.19 -2.70 15.20
CA GLN A 185 8.84 -3.30 13.92
C GLN A 185 7.32 -3.35 13.69
N PHE A 186 6.54 -3.79 14.66
CA PHE A 186 5.07 -3.79 14.55
C PHE A 186 4.49 -2.38 14.43
N ALA A 187 5.12 -1.40 15.08
CA ALA A 187 4.72 0.00 14.92
C ALA A 187 5.02 0.54 13.52
N GLU A 188 6.17 0.18 12.93
CA GLU A 188 6.52 0.54 11.55
C GLU A 188 5.57 -0.11 10.52
N GLU A 189 5.12 -1.34 10.77
CA GLU A 189 4.13 -2.04 9.95
C GLU A 189 2.70 -1.47 10.11
N GLY A 190 2.50 -0.58 11.08
CA GLY A 190 1.19 0.00 11.39
C GLY A 190 0.23 -0.93 12.11
N LEU A 191 0.72 -2.06 12.64
CA LEU A 191 -0.08 -3.04 13.39
C LEU A 191 -0.43 -2.55 14.78
N ILE A 192 0.45 -1.76 15.39
CA ILE A 192 0.27 -1.17 16.73
C ILE A 192 0.69 0.30 16.74
N LYS A 193 0.19 1.04 17.71
CA LYS A 193 0.74 2.34 18.12
C LYS A 193 1.56 2.14 19.39
N LEU A 194 2.85 2.43 19.32
CA LEU A 194 3.78 2.25 20.43
C LEU A 194 3.99 3.58 21.17
N PHE A 195 3.72 3.56 22.46
CA PHE A 195 4.01 4.66 23.37
C PHE A 195 5.07 4.20 24.37
N LYS A 196 6.15 4.96 24.49
CA LYS A 196 7.21 4.69 25.47
C LYS A 196 7.02 5.66 26.63
N THR A 197 6.98 5.15 27.86
CA THR A 197 7.05 6.00 29.07
C THR A 197 8.45 6.60 29.16
N ILE A 198 8.49 7.86 29.51
CA ILE A 198 9.70 8.62 29.81
C ILE A 198 10.23 8.18 31.16
#